data_afdaff09d716ac4c93a9eb7443569577
#
_entry.id   afdaff09d716ac4c93a9eb7443569577
#
_cell.length_a   1.000
_cell.length_b   1.000
_cell.length_c   1.000
_cell.angle_alpha   90.00
_cell.angle_beta   90.00
_cell.angle_gamma   90.00
#
_symmetry.space_group_name_H-M   'P 1'
#
loop_
_entity.id
_entity.type
_entity.pdbx_description
1 polymer ?
#
loop_
_entity_poly.entity_id
_entity_poly.type
_entity_poly.pdbx_seq_one_letter_code
_entity_poly.pdbx_strand_id
1 'polypeptide(L)'
;LNNSGARLAEVSPQVMQRLADRDSPEGLLATFQMLSTSLDVLRQRPKTGAKLVLVLDRLQDPGNLGTLIRTADATGAHAVALIEPCVDPFDRKTISATMGSIFNLPIARTGNVNALFEILSPDLTIVGADAHEGEIAWDSDALAGPTALILGNETRSLSTDVRSHVEHWVRLPLLGQAESLNVAVAGGVLAYCWLQKQDERASSHL
;
A
#
# COMPACT_ATOMS: atom_id res chain seq x y z
N LEU A 1 23.73 17.45 2.99
CA LEU A 1 23.44 17.67 1.55
C LEU A 1 24.72 17.70 0.71
N ASN A 2 25.79 18.32 1.16
CA ASN A 2 27.04 18.39 0.38
C ASN A 2 27.72 17.04 0.09
N ASN A 3 27.44 15.99 0.87
CA ASN A 3 28.01 14.65 0.69
C ASN A 3 27.13 13.71 -0.14
N SER A 4 25.95 14.13 -0.57
CA SER A 4 24.99 13.28 -1.32
C SER A 4 25.08 13.43 -2.83
N GLY A 5 25.94 14.32 -3.35
CA GLY A 5 26.01 14.66 -4.78
C GLY A 5 24.80 15.48 -5.26
N ALA A 6 23.91 15.91 -4.37
CA ALA A 6 22.77 16.74 -4.72
C ALA A 6 23.20 18.15 -5.15
N ARG A 7 22.52 18.70 -6.15
CA ARG A 7 22.69 20.10 -6.55
C ARG A 7 21.81 20.97 -5.66
N LEU A 8 22.40 21.97 -5.01
CA LEU A 8 21.69 22.96 -4.22
C LEU A 8 21.56 24.25 -5.05
N ALA A 9 20.36 24.82 -5.11
CA ALA A 9 20.10 26.12 -5.71
C ALA A 9 19.32 26.98 -4.72
N GLU A 10 19.83 28.19 -4.46
CA GLU A 10 19.09 29.20 -3.71
C GLU A 10 18.13 29.93 -4.65
N VAL A 11 16.90 30.14 -4.21
CA VAL A 11 15.87 30.84 -4.98
C VAL A 11 15.19 31.90 -4.12
N SER A 12 14.62 32.92 -4.78
CA SER A 12 13.85 33.94 -4.06
C SER A 12 12.57 33.37 -3.48
N PRO A 13 11.97 34.01 -2.43
CA PRO A 13 10.67 33.58 -1.88
C PRO A 13 9.56 33.48 -2.93
N GLN A 14 9.54 34.37 -3.92
CA GLN A 14 8.56 34.38 -5.00
C GLN A 14 8.71 33.15 -5.92
N VAL A 15 9.95 32.77 -6.23
CA VAL A 15 10.24 31.57 -7.01
C VAL A 15 9.89 30.31 -6.20
N MET A 16 10.25 30.26 -4.92
CA MET A 16 9.90 29.14 -4.03
C MET A 16 8.38 28.97 -3.94
N GLN A 17 7.63 30.05 -3.77
CA GLN A 17 6.15 30.00 -3.72
C GLN A 17 5.54 29.38 -5.01
N ARG A 18 6.06 29.79 -6.18
CA ARG A 18 5.62 29.23 -7.47
C ARG A 18 5.98 27.75 -7.63
N LEU A 19 7.19 27.35 -7.21
CA LEU A 19 7.64 25.96 -7.30
C LEU A 19 6.90 25.06 -6.31
N ALA A 20 6.71 25.54 -5.09
CA ALA A 20 6.03 24.79 -4.04
C ALA A 20 4.51 24.74 -4.23
N ASP A 21 3.92 25.62 -5.06
CA ASP A 21 2.47 25.73 -5.26
C ASP A 21 1.70 25.82 -3.92
N ARG A 22 2.22 26.61 -3.00
CA ARG A 22 1.71 26.86 -1.65
C ARG A 22 1.89 28.31 -1.30
N ASP A 23 0.92 28.87 -0.59
CA ASP A 23 0.98 30.27 -0.12
C ASP A 23 2.11 30.49 0.89
N SER A 24 2.42 29.48 1.68
CA SER A 24 3.50 29.51 2.69
C SER A 24 4.37 28.26 2.56
N PRO A 25 5.39 28.27 1.67
CA PRO A 25 6.32 27.15 1.53
C PRO A 25 7.26 27.05 2.72
N GLU A 26 7.64 25.80 3.07
CA GLU A 26 8.54 25.51 4.20
C GLU A 26 10.03 25.86 3.93
N GLY A 27 10.33 26.55 2.80
CA GLY A 27 11.68 27.01 2.47
C GLY A 27 12.61 25.97 1.88
N LEU A 28 12.17 24.73 1.73
CA LEU A 28 12.93 23.66 1.04
C LEU A 28 12.02 22.92 0.06
N LEU A 29 12.52 22.74 -1.18
CA LEU A 29 11.92 21.86 -2.19
C LEU A 29 13.00 20.94 -2.71
N ALA A 30 12.70 19.66 -2.86
CA ALA A 30 13.61 18.67 -3.41
C ALA A 30 12.96 17.94 -4.59
N THR A 31 13.76 17.66 -5.62
CA THR A 31 13.38 16.81 -6.74
C THR A 31 14.23 15.54 -6.71
N PHE A 32 13.62 14.40 -7.03
CA PHE A 32 14.27 13.10 -7.05
C PHE A 32 14.06 12.43 -8.40
N GLN A 33 14.94 11.50 -8.74
CA GLN A 33 14.64 10.57 -9.82
C GLN A 33 13.43 9.72 -9.44
N MET A 34 12.54 9.46 -10.40
CA MET A 34 11.41 8.58 -10.16
C MET A 34 11.89 7.17 -9.79
N LEU A 35 11.31 6.62 -8.75
CA LEU A 35 11.54 5.23 -8.35
C LEU A 35 10.96 4.29 -9.40
N SER A 36 11.60 3.13 -9.59
CA SER A 36 11.04 2.08 -10.45
C SER A 36 9.75 1.54 -9.86
N THR A 37 8.73 1.39 -10.72
CA THR A 37 7.45 0.75 -10.39
C THR A 37 7.24 -0.55 -11.15
N SER A 38 8.30 -1.13 -11.72
CA SER A 38 8.27 -2.44 -12.36
C SER A 38 7.87 -3.53 -11.37
N LEU A 39 7.21 -4.59 -11.86
CA LEU A 39 6.89 -5.77 -11.05
C LEU A 39 8.14 -6.44 -10.43
N ASP A 40 9.33 -6.22 -10.99
CA ASP A 40 10.58 -6.79 -10.46
C ASP A 40 10.90 -6.30 -9.04
N VAL A 41 10.35 -5.14 -8.60
CA VAL A 41 10.55 -4.66 -7.24
C VAL A 41 9.94 -5.62 -6.20
N LEU A 42 8.92 -6.41 -6.56
CA LEU A 42 8.28 -7.40 -5.70
C LEU A 42 9.16 -8.64 -5.45
N ARG A 43 10.15 -8.88 -6.31
CA ARG A 43 11.11 -10.01 -6.20
C ARG A 43 12.25 -9.73 -5.24
N GLN A 44 12.40 -8.51 -4.76
CA GLN A 44 13.41 -8.15 -3.78
C GLN A 44 13.12 -8.88 -2.47
N ARG A 45 14.20 -9.21 -1.72
CA ARG A 45 14.02 -9.85 -0.41
C ARG A 45 13.40 -8.86 0.58
N PRO A 46 12.40 -9.28 1.39
CA PRO A 46 11.85 -8.41 2.42
C PRO A 46 12.92 -8.01 3.42
N LYS A 47 12.83 -6.78 3.92
CA LYS A 47 13.71 -6.25 4.97
C LYS A 47 13.45 -6.93 6.33
N THR A 48 12.23 -7.44 6.51
CA THR A 48 11.77 -8.18 7.71
C THR A 48 11.51 -9.64 7.32
N GLY A 49 11.50 -10.56 8.28
CA GLY A 49 11.23 -11.98 8.02
C GLY A 49 9.79 -12.29 7.59
N ALA A 50 8.84 -11.40 7.92
CA ALA A 50 7.45 -11.50 7.54
C ALA A 50 7.21 -10.87 6.16
N LYS A 51 6.28 -11.41 5.37
CA LYS A 51 6.01 -10.95 4.01
C LYS A 51 4.54 -10.57 3.85
N LEU A 52 4.26 -9.27 3.86
CA LEU A 52 2.97 -8.69 3.48
C LEU A 52 3.15 -7.87 2.21
N VAL A 53 2.30 -8.09 1.22
CA VAL A 53 2.16 -7.21 0.06
C VAL A 53 0.74 -6.65 0.07
N LEU A 54 0.59 -5.33 0.11
CA LEU A 54 -0.72 -4.71 -0.12
C LEU A 54 -0.96 -4.59 -1.62
N VAL A 55 -2.04 -5.18 -2.11
CA VAL A 55 -2.47 -5.10 -3.50
C VAL A 55 -3.70 -4.20 -3.59
N LEU A 56 -3.61 -3.12 -4.34
CA LEU A 56 -4.65 -2.09 -4.45
C LEU A 56 -5.26 -2.13 -5.85
N ASP A 57 -6.51 -2.60 -5.94
CA ASP A 57 -7.21 -2.76 -7.21
C ASP A 57 -7.96 -1.47 -7.58
N ARG A 58 -7.45 -0.74 -8.56
CA ARG A 58 -8.08 0.43 -9.19
C ARG A 58 -8.43 1.56 -8.23
N LEU A 59 -7.57 1.82 -7.25
CA LEU A 59 -7.75 2.90 -6.28
C LEU A 59 -7.67 4.29 -6.96
N GLN A 60 -8.61 5.19 -6.67
CA GLN A 60 -8.75 6.47 -7.36
C GLN A 60 -8.42 7.69 -6.50
N ASP A 61 -8.47 7.57 -5.18
CA ASP A 61 -8.20 8.68 -4.28
C ASP A 61 -6.72 8.74 -3.85
N PRO A 62 -6.01 9.85 -4.11
CA PRO A 62 -4.60 10.00 -3.77
C PRO A 62 -4.34 10.03 -2.25
N GLY A 63 -5.30 10.50 -1.44
CA GLY A 63 -5.20 10.51 0.01
C GLY A 63 -5.26 9.09 0.58
N ASN A 64 -6.19 8.26 0.08
CA ASN A 64 -6.30 6.86 0.45
C ASN A 64 -5.04 6.09 0.05
N LEU A 65 -4.53 6.29 -1.17
CA LEU A 65 -3.28 5.65 -1.60
C LEU A 65 -2.10 6.03 -0.70
N GLY A 66 -1.91 7.32 -0.46
CA GLY A 66 -0.81 7.77 0.41
C GLY A 66 -0.92 7.25 1.84
N THR A 67 -2.13 7.19 2.40
CA THR A 67 -2.40 6.62 3.72
C THR A 67 -2.09 5.13 3.77
N LEU A 68 -2.48 4.36 2.74
CA LEU A 68 -2.17 2.93 2.65
C LEU A 68 -0.69 2.65 2.49
N ILE A 69 0.04 3.45 1.70
CA ILE A 69 1.51 3.35 1.58
C ILE A 69 2.16 3.59 2.96
N ARG A 70 1.72 4.62 3.69
CA ARG A 70 2.22 4.91 5.03
C ARG A 70 1.90 3.79 6.02
N THR A 71 0.71 3.23 5.97
CA THR A 71 0.30 2.10 6.81
C THR A 71 1.11 0.84 6.47
N ALA A 72 1.34 0.56 5.20
CA ALA A 72 2.19 -0.53 4.75
C ALA A 72 3.62 -0.42 5.28
N ASP A 73 4.22 0.77 5.23
CA ASP A 73 5.54 1.05 5.81
C ASP A 73 5.52 0.81 7.34
N ALA A 74 4.51 1.35 8.04
CA ALA A 74 4.38 1.23 9.50
C ALA A 74 4.18 -0.22 9.98
N THR A 75 3.52 -1.07 9.20
CA THR A 75 3.31 -2.50 9.51
C THR A 75 4.43 -3.40 9.03
N GLY A 76 5.49 -2.83 8.43
CA GLY A 76 6.62 -3.59 7.91
C GLY A 76 6.28 -4.39 6.66
N ALA A 77 5.28 -3.98 5.90
CA ALA A 77 4.95 -4.64 4.64
C ALA A 77 6.16 -4.63 3.69
N HIS A 78 6.25 -5.66 2.87
CA HIS A 78 7.32 -5.81 1.91
C HIS A 78 7.21 -4.83 0.73
N ALA A 79 5.99 -4.65 0.22
CA ALA A 79 5.71 -3.80 -0.92
C ALA A 79 4.23 -3.40 -1.01
N VAL A 80 3.94 -2.43 -1.89
CA VAL A 80 2.58 -2.14 -2.38
C VAL A 80 2.53 -2.42 -3.88
N ALA A 81 1.50 -3.11 -4.34
CA ALA A 81 1.23 -3.35 -5.75
C ALA A 81 -0.06 -2.65 -6.18
N LEU A 82 0.00 -1.88 -7.26
CA LEU A 82 -1.12 -1.12 -7.81
C LEU A 82 -1.59 -1.78 -9.10
N ILE A 83 -2.88 -2.13 -9.16
CA ILE A 83 -3.53 -2.63 -10.38
C ILE A 83 -4.23 -1.48 -11.08
N GLU A 84 -3.84 -1.22 -12.31
CA GLU A 84 -4.36 -0.13 -13.14
C GLU A 84 -5.82 -0.37 -13.61
N PRO A 85 -6.60 0.69 -13.84
CA PRO A 85 -6.25 2.10 -13.68
C PRO A 85 -6.26 2.54 -12.20
N CYS A 86 -5.16 3.08 -11.72
CA CYS A 86 -4.96 3.51 -10.34
C CYS A 86 -4.42 4.94 -10.31
N VAL A 87 -4.70 5.68 -9.23
CA VAL A 87 -4.08 7.00 -9.01
C VAL A 87 -2.55 6.90 -8.98
N ASP A 88 -1.88 7.91 -9.50
CA ASP A 88 -0.42 7.92 -9.58
C ASP A 88 0.20 8.00 -8.15
N PRO A 89 1.06 7.05 -7.77
CA PRO A 89 1.76 7.12 -6.48
C PRO A 89 2.70 8.33 -6.37
N PHE A 90 3.12 8.90 -7.51
CA PHE A 90 3.95 10.09 -7.56
C PHE A 90 3.14 11.39 -7.72
N ASP A 91 1.81 11.32 -7.73
CA ASP A 91 0.98 12.51 -7.59
C ASP A 91 1.33 13.25 -6.30
N ARG A 92 1.35 14.59 -6.36
CA ARG A 92 1.75 15.44 -5.25
C ARG A 92 0.94 15.22 -3.97
N LYS A 93 -0.37 14.97 -4.11
CA LYS A 93 -1.26 14.70 -2.96
C LYS A 93 -0.92 13.34 -2.36
N THR A 94 -0.67 12.32 -3.20
CA THR A 94 -0.22 11.00 -2.75
C THR A 94 1.09 11.11 -2.00
N ILE A 95 2.13 11.72 -2.59
CA ILE A 95 3.44 11.89 -1.95
C ILE A 95 3.30 12.59 -0.59
N SER A 96 2.52 13.68 -0.54
CA SER A 96 2.28 14.40 0.72
C SER A 96 1.65 13.52 1.79
N ALA A 97 0.65 12.70 1.42
CA ALA A 97 -0.06 11.81 2.33
C ALA A 97 0.79 10.64 2.83
N THR A 98 1.82 10.22 2.07
CA THR A 98 2.75 9.16 2.52
C THR A 98 3.64 9.58 3.67
N MET A 99 3.80 10.88 3.94
CA MET A 99 4.71 11.42 4.95
C MET A 99 6.13 10.86 4.88
N GLY A 100 6.60 10.59 3.65
CA GLY A 100 7.95 10.07 3.37
C GLY A 100 8.05 8.55 3.22
N SER A 101 7.03 7.77 3.58
CA SER A 101 7.04 6.30 3.47
C SER A 101 7.25 5.80 2.04
N ILE A 102 6.94 6.62 1.04
CA ILE A 102 7.17 6.30 -0.39
C ILE A 102 8.64 6.00 -0.71
N PHE A 103 9.58 6.50 0.09
CA PHE A 103 11.02 6.24 -0.08
C PHE A 103 11.50 4.96 0.60
N ASN A 104 10.69 4.37 1.48
CA ASN A 104 11.05 3.20 2.28
C ASN A 104 10.52 1.90 1.70
N LEU A 105 9.45 1.95 0.91
CA LEU A 105 8.65 0.82 0.50
C LEU A 105 8.63 0.70 -1.03
N PRO A 106 8.98 -0.47 -1.62
CA PRO A 106 8.82 -0.71 -3.04
C PRO A 106 7.36 -0.60 -3.48
N ILE A 107 7.12 0.07 -4.60
CA ILE A 107 5.78 0.20 -5.20
C ILE A 107 5.83 -0.36 -6.61
N ALA A 108 5.02 -1.38 -6.88
CA ALA A 108 4.83 -1.93 -8.23
C ALA A 108 3.55 -1.39 -8.88
N ARG A 109 3.54 -1.25 -10.20
CA ARG A 109 2.35 -0.88 -10.97
C ARG A 109 2.20 -1.80 -12.17
N THR A 110 0.98 -2.25 -12.46
CA THR A 110 0.71 -3.08 -13.62
C THR A 110 -0.75 -3.01 -14.05
N GLY A 111 -0.99 -3.09 -15.35
CA GLY A 111 -2.30 -3.41 -15.93
C GLY A 111 -2.49 -4.91 -16.21
N ASN A 112 -1.45 -5.72 -16.01
CA ASN A 112 -1.52 -7.16 -16.22
C ASN A 112 -1.69 -7.90 -14.89
N VAL A 113 -2.94 -8.24 -14.58
CA VAL A 113 -3.33 -8.93 -13.32
C VAL A 113 -2.65 -10.30 -13.23
N ASN A 114 -2.65 -11.09 -14.30
CA ASN A 114 -2.04 -12.41 -14.29
C ASN A 114 -0.54 -12.36 -13.98
N ALA A 115 0.21 -11.45 -14.62
CA ALA A 115 1.64 -11.28 -14.37
C ALA A 115 1.95 -10.89 -12.90
N LEU A 116 1.06 -10.14 -12.25
CA LEU A 116 1.19 -9.84 -10.83
C LEU A 116 1.03 -11.10 -9.98
N PHE A 117 -0.04 -11.86 -10.18
CA PHE A 117 -0.32 -13.04 -9.37
C PHE A 117 0.64 -14.20 -9.65
N GLU A 118 1.21 -14.33 -10.85
CA GLU A 118 2.32 -15.25 -11.13
C GLU A 118 3.54 -15.00 -10.23
N ILE A 119 3.76 -13.74 -9.81
CA ILE A 119 4.86 -13.38 -8.90
C ILE A 119 4.47 -13.60 -7.42
N LEU A 120 3.21 -13.35 -7.06
CA LEU A 120 2.76 -13.38 -5.67
C LEU A 120 2.37 -14.78 -5.19
N SER A 121 1.60 -15.52 -6.00
CA SER A 121 0.97 -16.80 -5.59
C SER A 121 1.93 -17.92 -5.17
N PRO A 122 3.16 -18.04 -5.69
CA PRO A 122 4.06 -19.09 -5.23
C PRO A 122 4.46 -18.99 -3.75
N ASP A 123 4.45 -17.75 -3.21
CA ASP A 123 5.02 -17.48 -1.89
C ASP A 123 4.02 -16.86 -0.89
N LEU A 124 2.87 -16.40 -1.35
CA LEU A 124 1.91 -15.64 -0.55
C LEU A 124 0.51 -16.23 -0.67
N THR A 125 -0.20 -16.32 0.44
CA THR A 125 -1.64 -16.55 0.45
C THR A 125 -2.37 -15.31 -0.09
N ILE A 126 -3.25 -15.49 -1.05
CA ILE A 126 -3.99 -14.40 -1.71
C ILE A 126 -5.29 -14.14 -0.95
N VAL A 127 -5.33 -13.05 -0.19
CA VAL A 127 -6.46 -12.71 0.69
C VAL A 127 -7.17 -11.46 0.19
N GLY A 128 -8.42 -11.60 -0.22
CA GLY A 128 -9.29 -10.48 -0.60
C GLY A 128 -10.03 -9.89 0.61
N ALA A 129 -10.12 -8.58 0.67
CA ALA A 129 -10.96 -7.88 1.64
C ALA A 129 -12.29 -7.46 1.00
N ASP A 130 -13.39 -7.79 1.66
CA ASP A 130 -14.74 -7.37 1.27
C ASP A 130 -15.52 -6.90 2.50
N ALA A 131 -16.58 -6.10 2.30
CA ALA A 131 -17.40 -5.61 3.42
C ALA A 131 -18.37 -6.66 3.98
N HIS A 132 -18.75 -7.63 3.15
CA HIS A 132 -19.85 -8.57 3.43
C HIS A 132 -19.44 -10.05 3.32
N GLU A 133 -18.38 -10.34 2.57
CA GLU A 133 -17.91 -11.69 2.26
C GLU A 133 -16.69 -12.08 3.11
N GLY A 134 -16.61 -13.34 3.50
CA GLY A 134 -15.45 -13.91 4.17
C GLY A 134 -15.54 -13.98 5.70
N GLU A 135 -14.46 -14.48 6.29
CA GLU A 135 -14.30 -14.62 7.72
C GLU A 135 -14.00 -13.27 8.38
N ILE A 136 -14.29 -13.16 9.68
CA ILE A 136 -13.87 -11.99 10.45
C ILE A 136 -12.33 -11.99 10.54
N ALA A 137 -11.71 -10.89 10.17
CA ALA A 137 -10.26 -10.81 9.93
C ALA A 137 -9.40 -11.24 11.13
N TRP A 138 -9.80 -10.89 12.35
CA TRP A 138 -9.04 -11.28 13.56
C TRP A 138 -9.23 -12.75 13.95
N ASP A 139 -10.26 -13.44 13.42
CA ASP A 139 -10.50 -14.86 13.65
C ASP A 139 -9.92 -15.75 12.53
N SER A 140 -9.59 -15.15 11.37
CA SER A 140 -9.14 -15.87 10.18
C SER A 140 -7.66 -16.22 10.22
N ASP A 141 -7.33 -17.48 9.99
CA ASP A 141 -5.94 -17.93 9.83
C ASP A 141 -5.31 -17.54 8.50
N ALA A 142 -6.10 -17.05 7.53
CA ALA A 142 -5.59 -16.61 6.23
C ALA A 142 -4.57 -15.45 6.34
N LEU A 143 -4.63 -14.67 7.44
CA LEU A 143 -3.68 -13.60 7.72
C LEU A 143 -2.48 -14.05 8.58
N ALA A 144 -2.38 -15.32 8.95
CA ALA A 144 -1.35 -15.79 9.88
C ALA A 144 0.04 -16.06 9.24
N GLY A 145 0.21 -15.90 7.95
CA GLY A 145 1.45 -16.18 7.22
C GLY A 145 1.83 -15.10 6.21
N PRO A 146 2.75 -15.42 5.29
CA PRO A 146 3.02 -14.56 4.15
C PRO A 146 1.74 -14.29 3.36
N THR A 147 1.39 -13.03 3.14
CA THR A 147 0.07 -12.64 2.63
C THR A 147 0.17 -11.57 1.54
N ALA A 148 -0.59 -11.73 0.47
CA ALA A 148 -0.99 -10.65 -0.44
C ALA A 148 -2.40 -10.21 -0.06
N LEU A 149 -2.53 -9.09 0.63
CA LEU A 149 -3.81 -8.53 1.06
C LEU A 149 -4.34 -7.59 -0.01
N ILE A 150 -5.50 -7.94 -0.59
CA ILE A 150 -6.08 -7.21 -1.71
C ILE A 150 -7.23 -6.33 -1.22
N LEU A 151 -7.13 -5.05 -1.57
CA LEU A 151 -8.14 -4.03 -1.27
C LEU A 151 -8.70 -3.49 -2.58
N GLY A 152 -10.02 -3.44 -2.69
CA GLY A 152 -10.72 -2.94 -3.86
C GLY A 152 -11.00 -1.45 -3.84
N ASN A 153 -11.54 -0.97 -4.95
CA ASN A 153 -12.08 0.37 -5.08
C ASN A 153 -13.29 0.56 -4.15
N GLU A 154 -13.44 1.75 -3.59
CA GLU A 154 -14.48 2.11 -2.61
C GLU A 154 -15.91 1.89 -3.12
N THR A 155 -16.12 2.00 -4.43
CA THR A 155 -17.45 1.96 -5.05
C THR A 155 -17.75 0.62 -5.75
N ARG A 156 -16.71 -0.10 -6.20
CA ARG A 156 -16.87 -1.26 -7.12
C ARG A 156 -16.29 -2.55 -6.57
N SER A 157 -15.77 -2.54 -5.34
CA SER A 157 -15.07 -3.70 -4.77
C SER A 157 -13.93 -4.19 -5.69
N LEU A 158 -13.54 -5.45 -5.63
CA LEU A 158 -12.50 -6.03 -6.49
C LEU A 158 -13.03 -6.29 -7.90
N SER A 159 -12.16 -6.11 -8.90
CA SER A 159 -12.47 -6.48 -10.29
C SER A 159 -12.64 -7.99 -10.45
N THR A 160 -13.40 -8.40 -11.46
CA THR A 160 -13.64 -9.82 -11.72
C THR A 160 -12.35 -10.59 -11.93
N ASP A 161 -11.39 -9.99 -12.65
CA ASP A 161 -10.11 -10.61 -12.93
C ASP A 161 -9.30 -10.84 -11.63
N VAL A 162 -9.30 -9.85 -10.73
CA VAL A 162 -8.63 -9.95 -9.43
C VAL A 162 -9.33 -10.96 -8.52
N ARG A 163 -10.67 -10.96 -8.47
CA ARG A 163 -11.46 -11.91 -7.66
C ARG A 163 -11.16 -13.37 -8.00
N SER A 164 -10.85 -13.67 -9.26
CA SER A 164 -10.54 -15.04 -9.68
C SER A 164 -9.23 -15.59 -9.09
N HIS A 165 -8.36 -14.74 -8.57
CA HIS A 165 -7.10 -15.12 -7.92
C HIS A 165 -7.21 -15.18 -6.38
N VAL A 166 -8.31 -14.70 -5.79
CA VAL A 166 -8.49 -14.69 -4.34
C VAL A 166 -8.73 -16.10 -3.82
N GLU A 167 -7.93 -16.52 -2.85
CA GLU A 167 -8.01 -17.84 -2.19
C GLU A 167 -8.87 -17.78 -0.94
N HIS A 168 -8.76 -16.68 -0.18
CA HIS A 168 -9.50 -16.45 1.06
C HIS A 168 -10.09 -15.06 1.11
N TRP A 169 -11.26 -14.94 1.73
CA TRP A 169 -11.93 -13.67 1.93
C TRP A 169 -11.97 -13.31 3.40
N VAL A 170 -11.66 -12.05 3.72
CA VAL A 170 -11.77 -11.51 5.08
C VAL A 170 -12.59 -10.23 5.09
N ARG A 171 -13.26 -10.00 6.19
CA ARG A 171 -14.07 -8.80 6.42
C ARG A 171 -13.87 -8.21 7.80
N LEU A 172 -14.18 -6.93 7.94
CA LEU A 172 -14.33 -6.27 9.22
C LEU A 172 -15.83 -6.19 9.55
N PRO A 173 -16.26 -6.51 10.78
CA PRO A 173 -17.67 -6.47 11.12
C PRO A 173 -18.19 -5.03 11.13
N LEU A 174 -19.34 -4.84 10.52
CA LEU A 174 -20.08 -3.59 10.48
C LEU A 174 -21.34 -3.75 11.34
N LEU A 175 -21.36 -3.16 12.53
CA LEU A 175 -22.48 -3.28 13.48
C LEU A 175 -23.47 -2.13 13.37
N GLY A 176 -23.12 -1.08 12.65
CA GLY A 176 -23.96 0.09 12.43
C GLY A 176 -24.71 0.04 11.09
N GLN A 177 -25.08 1.23 10.59
CA GLN A 177 -25.80 1.37 9.32
C GLN A 177 -24.87 1.70 8.12
N ALA A 178 -23.57 1.76 8.35
CA ALA A 178 -22.60 1.96 7.29
C ALA A 178 -22.48 0.69 6.42
N GLU A 179 -22.52 0.85 5.10
CA GLU A 179 -22.39 -0.27 4.16
C GLU A 179 -20.94 -0.70 3.95
N SER A 180 -19.99 0.20 4.20
CA SER A 180 -18.55 -0.06 4.07
C SER A 180 -17.73 0.91 4.92
N LEU A 181 -16.45 0.62 5.09
CA LEU A 181 -15.45 1.54 5.62
C LEU A 181 -14.66 2.19 4.48
N ASN A 182 -14.11 3.37 4.75
CA ASN A 182 -13.09 3.93 3.88
C ASN A 182 -11.96 2.91 3.68
N VAL A 183 -11.48 2.74 2.44
CA VAL A 183 -10.50 1.71 2.07
C VAL A 183 -9.19 1.83 2.84
N ALA A 184 -8.73 3.05 3.12
CA ALA A 184 -7.50 3.26 3.88
C ALA A 184 -7.68 2.89 5.37
N VAL A 185 -8.87 3.10 5.93
CA VAL A 185 -9.23 2.65 7.29
C VAL A 185 -9.29 1.13 7.33
N ALA A 186 -10.03 0.51 6.41
CA ALA A 186 -10.15 -0.95 6.34
C ALA A 186 -8.78 -1.62 6.14
N GLY A 187 -7.99 -1.14 5.18
CA GLY A 187 -6.65 -1.64 4.90
C GLY A 187 -5.70 -1.47 6.09
N GLY A 188 -5.82 -0.37 6.83
CA GLY A 188 -5.06 -0.14 8.06
C GLY A 188 -5.37 -1.18 9.14
N VAL A 189 -6.64 -1.39 9.44
CA VAL A 189 -7.07 -2.40 10.43
C VAL A 189 -6.61 -3.80 10.01
N LEU A 190 -6.83 -4.18 8.74
CA LEU A 190 -6.45 -5.51 8.22
C LEU A 190 -4.92 -5.74 8.24
N ALA A 191 -4.13 -4.73 7.90
CA ALA A 191 -2.67 -4.82 7.96
C ALA A 191 -2.17 -5.00 9.40
N TYR A 192 -2.80 -4.36 10.39
CA TYR A 192 -2.47 -4.57 11.80
C TYR A 192 -3.01 -5.91 12.35
N CYS A 193 -4.15 -6.42 11.86
CA CYS A 193 -4.58 -7.79 12.15
C CYS A 193 -3.53 -8.81 11.66
N TRP A 194 -3.02 -8.62 10.46
CA TRP A 194 -1.92 -9.44 9.93
C TRP A 194 -0.67 -9.36 10.83
N LEU A 195 -0.22 -8.16 11.20
CA LEU A 195 0.95 -7.95 12.04
C LEU A 195 0.82 -8.65 13.40
N GLN A 196 -0.32 -8.51 14.08
CA GLN A 196 -0.62 -9.17 15.34
C GLN A 196 -0.47 -10.69 15.24
N LYS A 197 -0.99 -11.29 14.16
CA LYS A 197 -0.88 -12.75 13.95
C LYS A 197 0.55 -13.22 13.71
N GLN A 198 1.42 -12.37 13.13
CA GLN A 198 2.85 -12.71 13.02
C GLN A 198 3.52 -12.77 14.41
N ASP A 199 3.21 -11.84 15.31
CA ASP A 199 3.76 -11.80 16.67
C ASP A 199 3.29 -12.99 17.51
N GLU A 200 2.01 -13.39 17.39
CA GLU A 200 1.45 -14.56 18.04
C GLU A 200 2.15 -15.86 17.60
N ARG A 201 2.42 -16.01 16.29
CA ARG A 201 3.17 -17.17 15.75
C ARG A 201 4.62 -17.20 16.24
N ALA A 202 5.29 -16.07 16.25
CA ALA A 202 6.66 -15.98 16.76
C ALA A 202 6.74 -16.40 18.23
N SER A 203 5.72 -16.02 19.03
CA SER A 203 5.64 -16.35 20.46
C SER A 203 5.28 -17.81 20.74
N SER A 204 4.56 -18.50 19.84
CA SER A 204 4.16 -19.90 19.99
C SER A 204 5.23 -20.92 19.61
N HIS A 205 6.37 -20.46 19.08
CA HIS A 205 7.52 -21.28 18.66
C HIS A 205 8.73 -21.16 19.62
N LEU A 206 8.57 -20.43 20.75
CA LEU A 206 9.53 -20.34 21.86
C LEU A 206 9.09 -21.22 23.03
#